data_38be583217d885af8296bfdbf3a95e98
#
_entry.id   38be583217d885af8296bfdbf3a95e98
#
_cell.length_a   1.000
_cell.length_b   1.000
_cell.length_c   1.000
_cell.angle_alpha   90.00
_cell.angle_beta   90.00
_cell.angle_gamma   90.00
#
_symmetry.space_group_name_H-M   'P 1'
#
loop_
_entity.id
_entity.type
_entity.pdbx_description
1 polymer ?
#
loop_
_entity_poly.entity_id
_entity_poly.type
_entity_poly.pdbx_seq_one_letter_code
_entity_poly.pdbx_strand_id
1 'polypeptide(L)'
;SFFKARYTIDAEGIEVQGNWWDMDFEVYKQGQLVGQVNKEWFTWGDTYKVQIFDEAMETIVIAVVVAIDCVKSDEAAASSAAT
;
A
#
# COMPACT_ATOMS: atom_id res chain seq x y z
N SER A 1 -12.40 8.18 -11.40
CA SER A 1 -12.02 8.35 -11.25
C SER A 1 -11.52 8.78 -10.83
N PHE A 2 -11.86 8.47 -10.92
CA PHE A 2 -11.53 9.12 -10.77
C PHE A 2 -10.53 9.56 -10.13
N PHE A 3 -10.32 9.22 -9.55
CA PHE A 3 -9.08 9.86 -9.23
C PHE A 3 -8.14 8.86 -8.62
N LYS A 4 -6.85 9.04 -8.78
CA LYS A 4 -5.86 8.20 -8.17
C LYS A 4 -5.24 8.92 -7.01
N ALA A 5 -5.23 8.30 -5.85
CA ALA A 5 -4.49 8.82 -4.73
C ALA A 5 -3.00 8.65 -5.02
N ARG A 6 -2.24 9.67 -4.74
CA ARG A 6 -0.80 9.65 -4.99
C ARG A 6 -0.08 10.14 -3.75
N TYR A 7 0.83 9.34 -3.25
CA TYR A 7 1.67 9.72 -2.13
C TYR A 7 3.12 9.72 -2.54
N THR A 8 3.84 10.73 -2.08
CA THR A 8 5.27 10.83 -2.33
C THR A 8 5.99 10.87 -1.00
N ILE A 9 6.98 10.00 -0.86
CA ILE A 9 7.86 10.02 0.30
C ILE A 9 9.16 10.64 -0.17
N ASP A 10 9.38 11.90 0.22
CA ASP A 10 10.44 12.72 -0.35
C ASP A 10 11.83 12.18 -0.08
N ALA A 11 12.04 11.57 1.08
CA ALA A 11 13.38 11.19 1.50
C ALA A 11 14.05 10.23 0.52
N GLU A 12 13.26 9.37 -0.14
CA GLU A 12 13.81 8.36 -1.01
C GLU A 12 13.30 8.45 -2.44
N GLY A 13 12.51 9.46 -2.73
CA GLY A 13 11.87 9.53 -4.04
C GLY A 13 10.84 8.44 -4.25
N ILE A 14 10.24 7.97 -3.19
CA ILE A 14 9.25 6.89 -3.23
C ILE A 14 7.90 7.48 -3.55
N GLU A 15 7.19 6.85 -4.47
CA GLU A 15 5.86 7.29 -4.85
C GLU A 15 4.93 6.08 -4.85
N VAL A 16 3.75 6.23 -4.24
CA VAL A 16 2.72 5.20 -4.22
C VAL A 16 1.58 5.68 -5.09
N GLN A 17 1.21 4.89 -6.07
CA GLN A 17 0.13 5.23 -6.99
C GLN A 17 -0.92 4.14 -6.99
N GLY A 18 -2.17 4.55 -7.14
CA GLY A 18 -3.28 3.62 -7.24
C GLY A 18 -4.19 3.72 -6.03
N ASN A 19 -5.02 2.70 -5.87
CA ASN A 19 -6.00 2.67 -4.79
C ASN A 19 -5.39 2.04 -3.55
N TRP A 20 -4.52 2.81 -2.88
CA TRP A 20 -3.78 2.29 -1.74
C TRP A 20 -4.70 1.91 -0.58
N TRP A 21 -5.82 2.58 -0.44
CA TRP A 21 -6.76 2.28 0.64
C TRP A 21 -7.35 0.88 0.49
N ASP A 22 -7.56 0.43 -0.76
CA ASP A 22 -8.06 -0.91 -1.03
C ASP A 22 -6.94 -1.92 -1.24
N MET A 23 -5.70 -1.53 -0.93
CA MET A 23 -4.54 -2.40 -1.09
C MET A 23 -4.36 -2.85 -2.53
N ASP A 24 -4.52 -1.91 -3.46
CA ASP A 24 -4.39 -2.17 -4.89
C ASP A 24 -3.59 -1.03 -5.48
N PHE A 25 -2.25 -1.12 -5.38
CA PHE A 25 -1.41 0.01 -5.71
C PHE A 25 -0.04 -0.45 -6.19
N GLU A 26 0.71 0.51 -6.75
CA GLU A 26 2.08 0.31 -7.19
C GLU A 26 3.01 1.21 -6.41
N VAL A 27 4.24 0.75 -6.22
CA VAL A 27 5.28 1.52 -5.54
C VAL A 27 6.40 1.80 -6.55
N TYR A 28 6.75 3.07 -6.67
CA TYR A 28 7.79 3.52 -7.58
C TYR A 28 8.92 4.16 -6.81
N LYS A 29 10.13 4.01 -7.31
CA LYS A 29 11.28 4.75 -6.80
C LYS A 29 11.91 5.48 -7.96
N GLN A 30 11.94 6.80 -7.87
CA GLN A 30 12.51 7.66 -8.92
C GLN A 30 11.96 7.29 -10.29
N GLY A 31 10.65 7.08 -10.34
CA GLY A 31 9.95 6.80 -11.58
C GLY A 31 9.97 5.35 -12.03
N GLN A 32 10.65 4.49 -11.28
CA GLN A 32 10.78 3.09 -11.66
C GLN A 32 9.92 2.21 -10.78
N LEU A 33 9.15 1.31 -11.38
CA LEU A 33 8.28 0.40 -10.63
C LEU A 33 9.14 -0.59 -9.85
N VAL A 34 8.98 -0.59 -8.54
CA VAL A 34 9.75 -1.48 -7.68
C VAL A 34 8.90 -2.47 -6.90
N GLY A 35 7.60 -2.22 -6.85
CA GLY A 35 6.71 -3.15 -6.17
C GLY A 35 5.28 -2.95 -6.58
N GLN A 36 4.46 -3.97 -6.35
CA GLN A 36 3.04 -3.92 -6.65
C GLN A 36 2.29 -4.72 -5.62
N VAL A 37 1.17 -4.17 -5.15
CA VAL A 37 0.34 -4.81 -4.15
C VAL A 37 -1.07 -4.92 -4.70
N ASN A 38 -1.62 -6.11 -4.63
CA ASN A 38 -2.98 -6.35 -5.08
C ASN A 38 -3.73 -7.14 -4.03
N LYS A 39 -4.99 -6.78 -3.83
CA LYS A 39 -5.88 -7.50 -2.95
C LYS A 39 -6.44 -8.70 -3.69
N GLU A 40 -6.50 -9.83 -3.03
CA GLU A 40 -7.06 -11.03 -3.61
C GLU A 40 -8.11 -11.64 -2.71
N TRP A 41 -9.13 -12.21 -3.32
CA TRP A 41 -10.23 -12.85 -2.60
C TRP A 41 -10.00 -14.35 -2.54
N PHE A 42 -10.21 -14.89 -1.35
CA PHE A 42 -10.17 -16.34 -1.16
C PHE A 42 -11.41 -16.75 -0.39
N THR A 43 -11.67 -18.05 -0.39
CA THR A 43 -12.83 -18.59 0.30
C THR A 43 -12.84 -18.22 1.79
N TRP A 44 -11.65 -18.14 2.39
CA TRP A 44 -11.53 -17.86 3.80
C TRP A 44 -11.34 -16.37 4.10
N GLY A 45 -11.40 -15.51 3.08
CA GLY A 45 -11.30 -14.08 3.30
C GLY A 45 -10.31 -13.42 2.37
N ASP A 46 -10.02 -12.17 2.68
CA ASP A 46 -9.12 -11.36 1.87
C ASP A 46 -7.67 -11.64 2.21
N THR A 47 -6.84 -11.52 1.21
CA THR A 47 -5.40 -11.51 1.41
C THR A 47 -4.78 -10.57 0.39
N TYR A 48 -3.48 -10.38 0.49
CA TYR A 48 -2.78 -9.46 -0.41
C TYR A 48 -1.67 -10.19 -1.13
N LYS A 49 -1.48 -9.84 -2.39
CA LYS A 49 -0.36 -10.33 -3.16
C LYS A 49 0.63 -9.19 -3.31
N VAL A 50 1.85 -9.40 -2.84
CA VAL A 50 2.90 -8.39 -2.91
C VAL A 50 3.97 -8.90 -3.86
N GLN A 51 4.24 -8.11 -4.91
CA GLN A 51 5.27 -8.43 -5.87
C GLN A 51 6.41 -7.44 -5.72
N ILE A 52 7.61 -7.96 -5.63
CA ILE A 52 8.81 -7.13 -5.47
C ILE A 52 9.62 -7.24 -6.75
N PHE A 53 9.82 -6.12 -7.43
CA PHE A 53 10.57 -6.09 -8.68
C PHE A 53 12.02 -5.65 -8.49
N ASP A 54 12.33 -5.11 -7.32
CA ASP A 54 13.68 -4.70 -6.98
C ASP A 54 13.94 -5.14 -5.55
N GLU A 55 14.77 -6.15 -5.39
CA GLU A 55 15.02 -6.74 -4.08
C GLU A 55 15.56 -5.72 -3.08
N ALA A 56 16.31 -4.75 -3.56
CA ALA A 56 16.84 -3.72 -2.68
C ALA A 56 15.73 -2.89 -2.04
N MET A 57 14.55 -2.91 -2.64
CA MET A 57 13.41 -2.13 -2.17
C MET A 57 12.41 -2.97 -1.39
N GLU A 58 12.70 -4.23 -1.15
CA GLU A 58 11.75 -5.13 -0.51
C GLU A 58 11.28 -4.60 0.84
N THR A 59 12.22 -4.18 1.67
CA THR A 59 11.88 -3.68 3.00
C THR A 59 10.98 -2.45 2.91
N ILE A 60 11.26 -1.57 1.97
CA ILE A 60 10.48 -0.34 1.81
C ILE A 60 9.07 -0.66 1.32
N VAL A 61 8.95 -1.57 0.36
CA VAL A 61 7.64 -1.96 -0.15
C VAL A 61 6.79 -2.56 0.98
N ILE A 62 7.39 -3.46 1.75
CA ILE A 62 6.69 -4.08 2.87
C ILE A 62 6.33 -3.05 3.93
N ALA A 63 7.23 -2.11 4.18
CA ALA A 63 6.95 -1.05 5.14
C ALA A 63 5.75 -0.21 4.72
N VAL A 64 5.62 0.06 3.41
CA VAL A 64 4.47 0.79 2.90
C VAL A 64 3.19 0.01 3.15
N VAL A 65 3.21 -1.30 2.87
CA VAL A 65 2.04 -2.15 3.11
C VAL A 65 1.64 -2.11 4.58
N VAL A 66 2.62 -2.29 5.46
CA VAL A 66 2.36 -2.30 6.90
C VAL A 66 1.84 -0.94 7.36
N ALA A 67 2.40 0.14 6.85
CA ALA A 67 1.97 1.48 7.22
C ALA A 67 0.51 1.72 6.84
N ILE A 68 0.13 1.32 5.63
CA ILE A 68 -1.24 1.49 5.19
C ILE A 68 -2.18 0.64 6.05
N ASP A 69 -1.78 -0.58 6.34
CA ASP A 69 -2.58 -1.46 7.15
C ASP A 69 -2.78 -0.89 8.55
N CYS A 70 -1.74 -0.31 9.13
CA CYS A 70 -1.82 0.34 10.42
C CYS A 70 -2.78 1.52 10.41
N VAL A 71 -2.71 2.34 9.37
CA VAL A 71 -3.62 3.48 9.25
C VAL A 71 -5.06 3.01 9.18
N LYS A 72 -5.32 1.97 8.40
CA LYS A 72 -6.67 1.43 8.27
C LYS A 72 -7.16 0.87 9.61
N SER A 73 -6.29 0.20 10.33
CA SER A 73 -6.63 -0.33 11.65
C SER A 73 -6.94 0.78 12.64
N ASP A 74 -6.14 1.84 12.62
CA ASP A 74 -6.37 2.98 13.49
C ASP A 74 -7.69 3.64 13.18
N GLU A 75 -8.03 3.78 11.91
CA GLU A 75 -9.30 4.37 11.51
C GLU A 75 -10.47 3.53 12.03
N ALA A 76 -10.36 2.22 11.88
CA ALA A 76 -11.41 1.33 12.35
C ALA A 76 -11.53 1.38 13.87
N ALA A 77 -10.40 1.42 14.57
CA ALA A 77 -10.41 1.48 16.03
C ALA A 77 -10.99 2.79 16.52
N ALA A 78 -10.62 3.91 15.88
CA ALA A 78 -11.14 5.21 16.26
C ALA A 78 -12.65 5.27 16.02
N SER A 79 -13.09 4.72 14.91
CA SER A 79 -14.50 4.66 14.57
C SER A 79 -15.28 3.84 15.61
N SER A 80 -14.70 2.73 16.00
CA SER A 80 -15.29 1.84 16.99
C SER A 80 -15.34 2.51 18.35
N ALA A 81 -14.28 3.20 18.72
CA ALA A 81 -14.19 3.87 20.01
C ALA A 81 -15.18 5.02 20.12
N ALA A 82 -15.54 5.60 18.98
CA ALA A 82 -16.47 6.73 18.97
C ALA A 82 -17.89 6.31 19.30
N THR A 83 -18.17 5.05 19.23
CA THR A 83 -19.47 4.56 19.60
C THR A 83 -19.52 4.16 21.06
#